data_8f611935b1f889bf13159db5a65f0b4e
#
_entry.id   8f611935b1f889bf13159db5a65f0b4e
#
_cell.length_a   1.000
_cell.length_b   1.000
_cell.length_c   1.000
_cell.angle_alpha   90.00
_cell.angle_beta   90.00
_cell.angle_gamma   90.00
#
_symmetry.space_group_name_H-M   'P 1'
#
loop_
_entity.id
_entity.type
_entity.pdbx_description
1 polymer ?
#
loop_
_entity_poly.entity_id
_entity_poly.type
_entity_poly.pdbx_seq_one_letter_code
_entity_poly.pdbx_strand_id
1 'polypeptide(L)'
;MMGRREEGQGQFFYSFDLDKVVPPDHLVRQIDGFLDLGWVHKELAPYYSHTGRPSIDPVLMIRMLIVGYVFALRSERRLCAEVQVNLAYRWFCKLGIEDRIPDHSVFCRARHERFRESDALRRVFEGVVAMCIATGLVGGEAFSIDASLIKADVDKKKRMPGDQPIAWPKAEEASHAVREYLAALDTARGDEDGGGDAGGSGKGGDRHKPPKEVSLTDPQATWVARPGLDPFFAYDANYLIDNKAGIIIDAVGTRANRTVEIAITKTMVDRVERRFDLRPQRLAGDTVYGAVRLLKWLVDRNITPHVPVWDKSARSDGTFSRADFVFDQERNIYVCPGGAELTSTGNIDQGHIVYYRANKKDCSACLLKPQCTTAAMRKVTRDINEDVRDRVRALADTEAFQQSRRERKKVEMRFAHMKRILRLDRFRLRGLSGVRDEVLLTATAQNLRRLARLLCRAPPPLAEACLA
;
A
#
# COMPACT_ATOMS: atom_id res chain seq x y z
N MET A 1 -39.63 35.99 4.74
CA MET A 1 -40.67 35.69 5.78
C MET A 1 -40.02 34.68 6.73
N MET A 2 -39.99 34.94 8.05
CA MET A 2 -39.41 34.02 9.02
C MET A 2 -40.44 32.91 9.30
N GLY A 3 -40.01 31.62 9.03
CA GLY A 3 -40.84 30.48 9.38
C GLY A 3 -40.87 30.28 10.90
N ARG A 4 -42.02 29.92 11.45
CA ARG A 4 -42.18 29.51 12.85
C ARG A 4 -42.50 28.02 12.87
N ARG A 5 -41.84 27.29 13.78
CA ARG A 5 -42.13 25.89 14.05
C ARG A 5 -43.20 25.81 15.13
N GLU A 6 -44.21 25.00 14.90
CA GLU A 6 -45.19 24.68 15.93
C GLU A 6 -44.51 23.80 16.99
N GLU A 7 -44.65 24.21 18.26
CA GLU A 7 -44.18 23.47 19.41
C GLU A 7 -45.33 22.62 19.93
N GLY A 8 -45.17 21.30 19.85
CA GLY A 8 -46.14 20.36 20.39
C GLY A 8 -45.99 18.95 19.82
N GLN A 9 -46.51 17.95 20.52
CA GLN A 9 -46.64 16.61 20.03
C GLN A 9 -47.79 16.51 19.03
N GLY A 10 -47.47 16.34 17.72
CA GLY A 10 -48.48 16.34 16.69
C GLY A 10 -49.34 15.07 16.64
N GLN A 11 -48.77 13.89 16.95
CA GLN A 11 -49.46 12.61 16.91
C GLN A 11 -48.93 11.69 18.04
N PHE A 12 -49.81 10.83 18.58
CA PHE A 12 -49.42 9.77 19.52
C PHE A 12 -48.75 8.57 18.85
N PHE A 13 -49.14 8.28 17.59
CA PHE A 13 -48.58 7.20 16.80
C PHE A 13 -48.18 7.72 15.44
N TYR A 14 -47.00 7.31 15.02
CA TYR A 14 -46.47 7.61 13.69
C TYR A 14 -46.30 6.31 12.90
N SER A 15 -46.84 6.27 11.69
CA SER A 15 -46.44 5.25 10.72
C SER A 15 -45.04 5.57 10.24
N PHE A 16 -44.07 4.77 10.68
CA PHE A 16 -42.69 4.97 10.40
C PHE A 16 -42.14 3.89 9.46
N ASP A 17 -41.61 4.35 8.32
CA ASP A 17 -40.98 3.50 7.32
C ASP A 17 -39.52 4.02 7.10
N LEU A 18 -38.55 3.23 7.57
CA LEU A 18 -37.13 3.61 7.50
C LEU A 18 -36.68 3.78 6.04
N ASP A 19 -37.27 3.00 5.13
CA ASP A 19 -36.94 3.11 3.71
C ASP A 19 -37.41 4.43 3.09
N LYS A 20 -38.53 4.99 3.56
CA LYS A 20 -39.01 6.30 3.11
C LYS A 20 -38.28 7.49 3.71
N VAL A 21 -37.71 7.32 4.91
CA VAL A 21 -37.02 8.40 5.65
C VAL A 21 -35.62 8.66 5.12
N VAL A 22 -34.91 7.62 4.66
CA VAL A 22 -33.56 7.80 4.12
C VAL A 22 -33.68 8.32 2.68
N PRO A 23 -33.10 9.50 2.34
CA PRO A 23 -33.18 10.06 0.99
C PRO A 23 -32.69 9.10 -0.10
N PRO A 24 -33.31 9.05 -1.29
CA PRO A 24 -32.91 8.13 -2.36
C PRO A 24 -31.50 8.41 -2.89
N ASP A 25 -31.03 9.64 -2.82
CA ASP A 25 -29.70 10.08 -3.24
C ASP A 25 -28.63 9.96 -2.14
N HIS A 26 -29.00 9.46 -0.94
CA HIS A 26 -28.07 9.30 0.15
C HIS A 26 -26.97 8.29 -0.20
N LEU A 27 -25.69 8.61 0.15
CA LEU A 27 -24.52 7.81 -0.19
C LEU A 27 -24.65 6.32 0.21
N VAL A 28 -25.28 6.01 1.34
CA VAL A 28 -25.44 4.62 1.79
C VAL A 28 -26.35 3.82 0.87
N ARG A 29 -27.35 4.43 0.22
CA ARG A 29 -28.21 3.74 -0.77
C ARG A 29 -27.42 3.42 -2.03
N GLN A 30 -26.62 4.35 -2.49
CA GLN A 30 -25.75 4.14 -3.64
C GLN A 30 -24.77 3.01 -3.38
N ILE A 31 -24.16 2.98 -2.19
CA ILE A 31 -23.22 1.91 -1.77
C ILE A 31 -23.95 0.56 -1.66
N ASP A 32 -25.14 0.52 -1.08
CA ASP A 32 -25.93 -0.71 -0.92
C ASP A 32 -26.19 -1.40 -2.26
N GLY A 33 -26.44 -0.61 -3.31
CA GLY A 33 -26.66 -1.12 -4.67
C GLY A 33 -25.42 -1.77 -5.33
N PHE A 34 -24.22 -1.53 -4.80
CA PHE A 34 -22.96 -2.11 -5.32
C PHE A 34 -22.39 -3.22 -4.42
N LEU A 35 -23.01 -3.47 -3.26
CA LEU A 35 -22.44 -4.32 -2.23
C LEU A 35 -23.13 -5.68 -2.21
N ASP A 36 -22.48 -6.70 -2.78
CA ASP A 36 -22.91 -8.09 -2.64
C ASP A 36 -22.23 -8.75 -1.44
N LEU A 37 -23.03 -9.13 -0.45
CA LEU A 37 -22.63 -9.84 0.76
C LEU A 37 -23.33 -11.20 0.91
N GLY A 38 -23.99 -11.71 -0.13
CA GLY A 38 -24.73 -12.99 -0.08
C GLY A 38 -23.87 -14.20 0.24
N TRP A 39 -22.59 -14.14 -0.05
CA TRP A 39 -21.62 -15.21 0.21
C TRP A 39 -21.15 -15.30 1.67
N VAL A 40 -21.32 -14.24 2.47
CA VAL A 40 -20.67 -14.05 3.77
C VAL A 40 -21.04 -15.13 4.79
N HIS A 41 -22.32 -15.44 4.94
CA HIS A 41 -22.75 -16.47 5.90
C HIS A 41 -22.17 -17.85 5.59
N LYS A 42 -22.17 -18.23 4.30
CA LYS A 42 -21.64 -19.52 3.87
C LYS A 42 -20.15 -19.68 4.18
N GLU A 43 -19.38 -18.65 3.92
CA GLU A 43 -17.92 -18.73 4.07
C GLU A 43 -17.43 -18.51 5.48
N LEU A 44 -18.15 -17.71 6.26
CA LEU A 44 -17.79 -17.50 7.65
C LEU A 44 -18.36 -18.57 8.59
N ALA A 45 -19.25 -19.45 8.13
CA ALA A 45 -19.81 -20.52 8.94
C ALA A 45 -18.75 -21.35 9.68
N PRO A 46 -17.61 -21.77 9.09
CA PRO A 46 -16.58 -22.54 9.79
C PRO A 46 -15.95 -21.83 10.99
N TYR A 47 -15.98 -20.51 11.02
CA TYR A 47 -15.40 -19.68 12.09
C TYR A 47 -16.39 -19.34 13.19
N TYR A 48 -17.64 -19.83 13.10
CA TYR A 48 -18.69 -19.61 14.09
C TYR A 48 -19.02 -20.91 14.80
N SER A 49 -19.11 -20.85 16.14
CA SER A 49 -19.51 -22.01 16.94
C SER A 49 -20.97 -22.40 16.66
N HIS A 50 -21.24 -23.68 16.60
CA HIS A 50 -22.59 -24.22 16.46
C HIS A 50 -23.35 -24.30 17.80
N THR A 51 -22.67 -24.00 18.91
CA THR A 51 -23.24 -24.06 20.28
C THR A 51 -23.02 -22.74 21.00
N GLY A 52 -23.89 -22.46 21.99
CA GLY A 52 -23.77 -21.27 22.82
C GLY A 52 -24.64 -20.09 22.37
N ARG A 53 -24.41 -18.91 22.98
CA ARG A 53 -25.17 -17.70 22.66
C ARG A 53 -24.85 -17.23 21.25
N PRO A 54 -25.84 -16.82 20.45
CA PRO A 54 -25.61 -16.24 19.11
C PRO A 54 -24.63 -15.06 19.16
N SER A 55 -23.67 -15.09 18.25
CA SER A 55 -22.69 -14.03 18.07
C SER A 55 -23.22 -12.94 17.12
N ILE A 56 -22.44 -11.89 16.89
CA ILE A 56 -22.77 -10.85 15.91
C ILE A 56 -22.90 -11.48 14.53
N ASP A 57 -23.96 -11.11 13.82
CA ASP A 57 -24.13 -11.45 12.41
C ASP A 57 -22.96 -10.90 11.59
N PRO A 58 -22.27 -11.72 10.77
CA PRO A 58 -21.10 -11.29 10.01
C PRO A 58 -21.43 -10.24 8.92
N VAL A 59 -22.62 -10.29 8.34
CA VAL A 59 -23.06 -9.30 7.36
C VAL A 59 -23.28 -7.95 8.02
N LEU A 60 -23.94 -7.94 9.19
CA LEU A 60 -24.09 -6.73 9.99
C LEU A 60 -22.74 -6.13 10.34
N MET A 61 -21.79 -6.97 10.76
CA MET A 61 -20.45 -6.50 11.11
C MET A 61 -19.72 -5.84 9.92
N ILE A 62 -19.75 -6.46 8.75
CA ILE A 62 -19.17 -5.88 7.52
C ILE A 62 -19.84 -4.55 7.18
N ARG A 63 -21.18 -4.47 7.22
CA ARG A 63 -21.91 -3.24 6.96
C ARG A 63 -21.54 -2.12 7.93
N MET A 64 -21.45 -2.43 9.23
CA MET A 64 -21.01 -1.47 10.23
C MET A 64 -19.56 -1.00 9.97
N LEU A 65 -18.64 -1.90 9.62
CA LEU A 65 -17.27 -1.53 9.25
C LEU A 65 -17.24 -0.60 8.02
N ILE A 66 -18.03 -0.90 6.99
CA ILE A 66 -18.14 -0.05 5.80
C ILE A 66 -18.63 1.35 6.18
N VAL A 67 -19.70 1.47 6.99
CA VAL A 67 -20.15 2.76 7.53
C VAL A 67 -19.02 3.48 8.25
N GLY A 68 -18.30 2.77 9.12
CA GLY A 68 -17.18 3.31 9.88
C GLY A 68 -16.11 3.95 8.99
N TYR A 69 -15.68 3.24 7.96
CA TYR A 69 -14.63 3.72 7.07
C TYR A 69 -15.12 4.74 6.04
N VAL A 70 -16.32 4.57 5.50
CA VAL A 70 -16.93 5.53 4.55
C VAL A 70 -17.15 6.89 5.18
N PHE A 71 -17.58 6.94 6.45
CA PHE A 71 -17.89 8.20 7.17
C PHE A 71 -16.82 8.61 8.18
N ALA A 72 -15.64 7.98 8.15
CA ALA A 72 -14.51 8.28 9.04
C ALA A 72 -14.83 8.09 10.55
N LEU A 73 -15.74 7.18 10.88
CA LEU A 73 -16.09 6.77 12.25
C LEU A 73 -15.17 5.61 12.69
N ARG A 74 -13.89 5.90 12.88
CA ARG A 74 -12.86 4.88 13.07
C ARG A 74 -12.81 4.27 14.49
N SER A 75 -13.49 4.88 15.47
CA SER A 75 -13.63 4.32 16.82
C SER A 75 -14.83 3.39 16.86
N GLU A 76 -14.63 2.12 17.22
CA GLU A 76 -15.69 1.10 17.29
C GLU A 76 -16.79 1.53 18.30
N ARG A 77 -16.40 2.11 19.45
CA ARG A 77 -17.35 2.67 20.40
C ARG A 77 -18.20 3.78 19.77
N ARG A 78 -17.55 4.71 19.06
CA ARG A 78 -18.27 5.78 18.37
C ARG A 78 -19.13 5.24 17.22
N LEU A 79 -18.62 4.26 16.47
CA LEU A 79 -19.38 3.61 15.40
C LEU A 79 -20.68 3.00 15.93
N CYS A 80 -20.61 2.21 17.00
CA CYS A 80 -21.80 1.64 17.64
C CYS A 80 -22.78 2.72 18.10
N ALA A 81 -22.28 3.79 18.74
CA ALA A 81 -23.12 4.90 19.18
C ALA A 81 -23.78 5.65 18.01
N GLU A 82 -23.05 5.89 16.92
CA GLU A 82 -23.61 6.57 15.73
C GLU A 82 -24.64 5.67 15.02
N VAL A 83 -24.40 4.37 14.88
CA VAL A 83 -25.39 3.44 14.31
C VAL A 83 -26.64 3.37 15.19
N GLN A 84 -26.52 3.55 16.52
CA GLN A 84 -27.67 3.57 17.43
C GLN A 84 -28.65 4.68 17.09
N VAL A 85 -28.20 5.86 16.71
CA VAL A 85 -29.02 7.08 16.58
C VAL A 85 -29.22 7.54 15.13
N ASN A 86 -28.44 7.08 14.17
CA ASN A 86 -28.49 7.53 12.79
C ASN A 86 -29.35 6.58 11.93
N LEU A 87 -30.47 7.07 11.45
CA LEU A 87 -31.44 6.30 10.67
C LEU A 87 -30.86 5.77 9.34
N ALA A 88 -30.02 6.55 8.65
CA ALA A 88 -29.39 6.11 7.41
C ALA A 88 -28.38 4.96 7.64
N TYR A 89 -27.67 4.99 8.78
CA TYR A 89 -26.75 3.90 9.12
C TYR A 89 -27.51 2.64 9.55
N ARG A 90 -28.61 2.79 10.30
CA ARG A 90 -29.49 1.66 10.63
C ARG A 90 -30.06 1.02 9.36
N TRP A 91 -30.59 1.83 8.46
CA TRP A 91 -31.08 1.38 7.15
C TRP A 91 -30.04 0.57 6.38
N PHE A 92 -28.83 1.11 6.26
CA PHE A 92 -27.73 0.43 5.58
C PHE A 92 -27.31 -0.88 6.29
N CYS A 93 -27.34 -0.91 7.61
CA CYS A 93 -27.05 -2.08 8.42
C CYS A 93 -28.23 -3.10 8.47
N LYS A 94 -29.34 -2.81 7.78
CA LYS A 94 -30.57 -3.65 7.78
C LYS A 94 -31.15 -3.83 9.18
N LEU A 95 -31.08 -2.80 10.01
CA LEU A 95 -31.58 -2.75 11.39
C LEU A 95 -32.84 -1.90 11.47
N GLY A 96 -33.88 -2.42 12.10
CA GLY A 96 -35.05 -1.65 12.48
C GLY A 96 -34.77 -0.70 13.66
N ILE A 97 -35.74 0.14 14.03
CA ILE A 97 -35.57 1.14 15.13
C ILE A 97 -35.32 0.45 16.45
N GLU A 98 -35.98 -0.66 16.72
CA GLU A 98 -35.93 -1.39 17.99
C GLU A 98 -34.76 -2.39 18.08
N ASP A 99 -34.11 -2.68 16.95
CA ASP A 99 -33.02 -3.65 16.92
C ASP A 99 -31.82 -3.17 17.76
N ARG A 100 -31.29 -4.11 18.51
CA ARG A 100 -30.13 -3.85 19.39
C ARG A 100 -28.85 -3.74 18.56
N ILE A 101 -28.06 -2.72 18.84
CA ILE A 101 -26.73 -2.56 18.29
C ILE A 101 -25.73 -3.41 19.09
N PRO A 102 -24.79 -4.11 18.43
CA PRO A 102 -23.74 -4.83 19.12
C PRO A 102 -22.93 -3.93 20.06
N ASP A 103 -22.56 -4.46 21.24
CA ASP A 103 -21.63 -3.77 22.11
C ASP A 103 -20.24 -3.71 21.45
N HIS A 104 -19.55 -2.57 21.63
CA HIS A 104 -18.25 -2.33 21.02
C HIS A 104 -17.19 -3.37 21.40
N SER A 105 -17.23 -3.94 22.59
CA SER A 105 -16.28 -4.95 23.05
C SER A 105 -16.48 -6.29 22.32
N VAL A 106 -17.74 -6.68 22.09
CA VAL A 106 -18.10 -7.87 21.33
C VAL A 106 -17.74 -7.69 19.85
N PHE A 107 -18.00 -6.50 19.31
CA PHE A 107 -17.62 -6.12 17.96
C PHE A 107 -16.09 -6.21 17.76
N CYS A 108 -15.32 -5.63 18.68
CA CYS A 108 -13.86 -5.66 18.68
C CYS A 108 -13.32 -7.09 18.72
N ARG A 109 -13.88 -7.95 19.59
CA ARG A 109 -13.49 -9.36 19.70
C ARG A 109 -13.77 -10.14 18.41
N ALA A 110 -14.97 -10.02 17.83
CA ALA A 110 -15.32 -10.67 16.58
C ALA A 110 -14.36 -10.33 15.44
N ARG A 111 -13.95 -9.04 15.36
CA ARG A 111 -12.97 -8.57 14.38
C ARG A 111 -11.60 -9.21 14.56
N HIS A 112 -11.12 -9.33 15.79
CA HIS A 112 -9.78 -9.86 16.07
C HIS A 112 -9.69 -11.39 15.96
N GLU A 113 -10.78 -12.09 16.12
CA GLU A 113 -10.83 -13.56 16.05
C GLU A 113 -11.26 -14.00 14.63
N ARG A 114 -12.55 -14.02 14.37
CA ARG A 114 -13.17 -14.67 13.21
C ARG A 114 -12.86 -14.02 11.87
N PHE A 115 -12.91 -12.69 11.82
CA PHE A 115 -12.69 -11.98 10.56
C PHE A 115 -11.23 -11.99 10.11
N ARG A 116 -10.31 -12.10 11.06
CA ARG A 116 -8.89 -12.17 10.76
C ARG A 116 -8.46 -13.52 10.18
N GLU A 117 -9.09 -14.59 10.66
CA GLU A 117 -8.79 -15.95 10.20
C GLU A 117 -9.41 -16.26 8.83
N SER A 118 -10.45 -15.52 8.43
CA SER A 118 -11.32 -15.85 7.29
C SER A 118 -10.99 -15.14 5.98
N ASP A 119 -10.02 -14.23 5.93
CA ASP A 119 -9.76 -13.37 4.78
C ASP A 119 -10.99 -12.56 4.27
N ALA A 120 -12.06 -12.51 5.08
CA ALA A 120 -13.35 -11.91 4.65
C ALA A 120 -13.22 -10.46 4.20
N LEU A 121 -12.39 -9.65 4.87
CA LEU A 121 -12.19 -8.25 4.51
C LEU A 121 -11.48 -8.09 3.15
N ARG A 122 -10.53 -8.98 2.84
CA ARG A 122 -9.89 -9.05 1.53
C ARG A 122 -10.93 -9.35 0.46
N ARG A 123 -11.80 -10.31 0.70
CA ARG A 123 -12.83 -10.71 -0.25
C ARG A 123 -13.88 -9.63 -0.49
N VAL A 124 -14.29 -8.89 0.56
CA VAL A 124 -15.14 -7.70 0.40
C VAL A 124 -14.47 -6.66 -0.51
N PHE A 125 -13.19 -6.38 -0.28
CA PHE A 125 -12.41 -5.47 -1.13
C PHE A 125 -12.39 -5.95 -2.59
N GLU A 126 -12.06 -7.22 -2.82
CA GLU A 126 -12.01 -7.81 -4.16
C GLU A 126 -13.36 -7.81 -4.87
N GLY A 127 -14.46 -8.04 -4.13
CA GLY A 127 -15.83 -7.92 -4.67
C GLY A 127 -16.13 -6.50 -5.17
N VAL A 128 -15.71 -5.49 -4.40
CA VAL A 128 -15.86 -4.08 -4.82
C VAL A 128 -14.97 -3.75 -6.03
N VAL A 129 -13.76 -4.30 -6.11
CA VAL A 129 -12.91 -4.16 -7.31
C VAL A 129 -13.55 -4.82 -8.52
N ALA A 130 -14.08 -6.04 -8.38
CA ALA A 130 -14.80 -6.73 -9.44
C ALA A 130 -15.98 -5.91 -9.96
N MET A 131 -16.75 -5.26 -9.08
CA MET A 131 -17.81 -4.32 -9.46
C MET A 131 -17.26 -3.12 -10.24
N CYS A 132 -16.13 -2.56 -9.84
CA CYS A 132 -15.48 -1.47 -10.59
C CYS A 132 -15.05 -1.92 -11.99
N ILE A 133 -14.61 -3.17 -12.15
CA ILE A 133 -14.26 -3.76 -13.45
C ILE A 133 -15.53 -3.93 -14.29
N ALA A 134 -16.56 -4.57 -13.74
CA ALA A 134 -17.83 -4.82 -14.42
C ALA A 134 -18.51 -3.53 -14.90
N THR A 135 -18.35 -2.43 -14.17
CA THR A 135 -18.88 -1.10 -14.55
C THR A 135 -17.96 -0.31 -15.50
N GLY A 136 -16.86 -0.91 -15.96
CA GLY A 136 -15.94 -0.29 -16.92
C GLY A 136 -15.07 0.84 -16.34
N LEU A 137 -14.97 0.97 -15.02
CA LEU A 137 -14.13 1.99 -14.35
C LEU A 137 -12.65 1.61 -14.28
N VAL A 138 -12.32 0.33 -14.48
CA VAL A 138 -10.96 -0.18 -14.58
C VAL A 138 -10.61 -0.36 -16.05
N GLY A 139 -9.45 0.15 -16.47
CA GLY A 139 -8.96 0.04 -17.85
C GLY A 139 -8.07 -1.18 -18.06
N GLY A 140 -7.30 -1.56 -17.05
CA GLY A 140 -6.36 -2.68 -17.10
C GLY A 140 -5.03 -2.39 -17.80
N GLU A 141 -4.89 -1.26 -18.52
CA GLU A 141 -3.70 -0.96 -19.33
C GLU A 141 -2.55 -0.33 -18.55
N ALA A 142 -2.88 0.58 -17.64
CA ALA A 142 -1.91 1.41 -16.96
C ALA A 142 -2.16 1.43 -15.46
N PHE A 143 -1.19 0.95 -14.71
CA PHE A 143 -1.25 0.99 -13.25
C PHE A 143 -0.24 1.97 -12.67
N SER A 144 -0.54 2.48 -11.48
CA SER A 144 0.40 3.22 -10.65
C SER A 144 0.55 2.58 -9.30
N ILE A 145 1.79 2.48 -8.84
CA ILE A 145 2.15 1.98 -7.50
C ILE A 145 2.73 3.12 -6.68
N ASP A 146 2.34 3.20 -5.42
CA ASP A 146 2.94 4.11 -4.45
C ASP A 146 2.62 3.65 -3.03
N ALA A 147 3.38 4.14 -2.06
CA ALA A 147 3.18 3.88 -0.65
C ALA A 147 3.09 5.17 0.17
N SER A 148 2.37 5.11 1.27
CA SER A 148 2.26 6.23 2.18
C SER A 148 2.48 5.81 3.62
N LEU A 149 3.41 6.49 4.29
CA LEU A 149 3.65 6.32 5.72
C LEU A 149 2.44 6.77 6.53
N ILE A 150 2.00 5.88 7.42
CA ILE A 150 0.93 6.10 8.40
C ILE A 150 1.47 5.81 9.79
N LYS A 151 1.19 6.70 10.75
CA LYS A 151 1.63 6.52 12.13
C LYS A 151 1.02 5.27 12.75
N ALA A 152 1.82 4.48 13.46
CA ALA A 152 1.33 3.35 14.24
C ALA A 152 0.69 3.79 15.56
N ASP A 153 -0.21 2.95 16.09
CA ASP A 153 -0.76 3.14 17.44
C ASP A 153 0.15 2.50 18.48
N VAL A 154 1.13 3.26 18.94
CA VAL A 154 2.12 2.80 19.92
C VAL A 154 2.09 3.67 21.18
N ASP A 155 2.40 3.05 22.30
CA ASP A 155 2.74 3.80 23.52
C ASP A 155 4.18 4.32 23.40
N LYS A 156 4.33 5.63 23.24
CA LYS A 156 5.64 6.27 23.06
C LYS A 156 6.60 6.08 24.24
N LYS A 157 6.08 5.80 25.45
CA LYS A 157 6.90 5.56 26.65
C LYS A 157 7.41 4.13 26.72
N LYS A 158 6.71 3.18 26.08
CA LYS A 158 7.07 1.75 26.06
C LYS A 158 7.87 1.42 24.80
N ARG A 159 9.13 1.85 24.78
CA ARG A 159 10.09 1.59 23.71
C ARG A 159 11.46 1.29 24.28
N MET A 160 12.28 0.57 23.52
CA MET A 160 13.66 0.26 23.85
C MET A 160 14.56 0.42 22.63
N PRO A 161 15.86 0.75 22.84
CA PRO A 161 16.85 0.68 21.76
C PRO A 161 16.90 -0.73 21.16
N GLY A 162 16.97 -0.82 19.85
CA GLY A 162 16.90 -2.11 19.15
C GLY A 162 18.19 -2.94 19.20
N ASP A 163 19.30 -2.38 19.73
CA ASP A 163 20.56 -3.06 19.99
C ASP A 163 20.61 -3.73 21.37
N GLN A 164 19.57 -3.54 22.20
CA GLN A 164 19.46 -4.14 23.52
C GLN A 164 18.58 -5.40 23.48
N PRO A 165 18.89 -6.43 24.30
CA PRO A 165 18.05 -7.59 24.42
C PRO A 165 16.70 -7.23 25.05
N ILE A 166 15.61 -7.63 24.43
CA ILE A 166 14.24 -7.38 24.89
C ILE A 166 13.68 -8.65 25.51
N ALA A 167 13.31 -8.58 26.79
CA ALA A 167 12.57 -9.65 27.45
C ALA A 167 11.08 -9.54 27.09
N TRP A 168 10.63 -10.38 26.17
CA TRP A 168 9.21 -10.44 25.80
C TRP A 168 8.39 -11.20 26.82
N PRO A 169 7.14 -10.80 27.08
CA PRO A 169 6.22 -11.58 27.92
C PRO A 169 5.91 -12.95 27.27
N LYS A 170 5.49 -13.91 28.08
CA LYS A 170 5.01 -15.19 27.54
C LYS A 170 3.79 -14.99 26.63
N ALA A 171 3.60 -15.91 25.68
CA ALA A 171 2.55 -15.78 24.67
C ALA A 171 1.14 -15.61 25.27
N GLU A 172 0.87 -16.23 26.42
CA GLU A 172 -0.42 -16.15 27.11
C GLU A 172 -0.70 -14.74 27.68
N GLU A 173 0.36 -14.04 28.11
CA GLU A 173 0.30 -12.71 28.73
C GLU A 173 0.50 -11.58 27.71
N ALA A 174 0.99 -11.94 26.54
CA ALA A 174 1.33 -10.98 25.50
C ALA A 174 0.09 -10.37 24.83
N SER A 175 0.19 -9.09 24.45
CA SER A 175 -0.83 -8.48 23.59
C SER A 175 -0.84 -9.15 22.21
N HIS A 176 -1.94 -9.04 21.47
CA HIS A 176 -2.05 -9.63 20.13
C HIS A 176 -0.89 -9.23 19.20
N ALA A 177 -0.52 -7.95 19.15
CA ALA A 177 0.56 -7.46 18.31
C ALA A 177 1.92 -8.06 18.67
N VAL A 178 2.16 -8.29 19.96
CA VAL A 178 3.39 -8.95 20.44
C VAL A 178 3.37 -10.43 20.09
N ARG A 179 2.24 -11.13 20.28
CA ARG A 179 2.10 -12.55 19.88
C ARG A 179 2.33 -12.74 18.38
N GLU A 180 1.74 -11.90 17.55
CA GLU A 180 1.93 -11.93 16.10
C GLU A 180 3.41 -11.74 15.72
N TYR A 181 4.10 -10.83 16.40
CA TYR A 181 5.53 -10.62 16.19
C TYR A 181 6.37 -11.82 16.59
N LEU A 182 6.10 -12.41 17.76
CA LEU A 182 6.84 -13.60 18.25
C LEU A 182 6.62 -14.79 17.33
N ALA A 183 5.38 -15.04 16.90
CA ALA A 183 5.06 -16.10 15.94
C ALA A 183 5.81 -15.92 14.59
N ALA A 184 5.92 -14.67 14.11
CA ALA A 184 6.69 -14.39 12.90
C ALA A 184 8.20 -14.62 13.06
N LEU A 185 8.75 -14.40 14.26
CA LEU A 185 10.16 -14.72 14.57
C LEU A 185 10.40 -16.23 14.61
N ASP A 186 9.47 -16.98 15.21
CA ASP A 186 9.60 -18.45 15.30
C ASP A 186 9.51 -19.10 13.91
N THR A 187 8.63 -18.60 13.03
CA THR A 187 8.56 -19.05 11.64
C THR A 187 9.86 -18.78 10.89
N ALA A 188 10.43 -17.58 11.03
CA ALA A 188 11.69 -17.23 10.37
C ALA A 188 12.89 -18.10 10.85
N ARG A 189 12.90 -18.52 12.14
CA ARG A 189 13.91 -19.44 12.67
C ARG A 189 13.72 -20.86 12.15
N GLY A 190 12.47 -21.32 12.03
CA GLY A 190 12.16 -22.65 11.49
C GLY A 190 12.56 -22.83 10.02
N ASP A 191 12.50 -21.78 9.23
CA ASP A 191 12.95 -21.78 7.83
C ASP A 191 14.48 -21.83 7.69
N GLU A 192 15.23 -21.37 8.69
CA GLU A 192 16.71 -21.48 8.72
C GLU A 192 17.20 -22.92 9.05
N ASP A 193 16.43 -23.66 9.86
CA ASP A 193 16.74 -25.08 10.20
C ASP A 193 16.31 -26.08 9.11
N GLY A 194 15.45 -25.68 8.20
CA GLY A 194 14.95 -26.50 7.09
C GLY A 194 15.72 -26.25 5.78
N GLY A 195 17.01 -26.47 5.74
CA GLY A 195 17.93 -26.65 4.58
C GLY A 195 17.41 -26.18 3.20
N GLY A 196 16.92 -24.97 3.06
CA GLY A 196 16.59 -24.33 1.80
C GLY A 196 17.74 -23.45 1.33
N ASP A 197 18.40 -23.84 0.27
CA ASP A 197 19.52 -23.20 -0.43
C ASP A 197 19.25 -21.70 -0.72
N ALA A 198 19.50 -20.85 0.25
CA ALA A 198 19.68 -19.42 0.09
C ALA A 198 21.16 -19.14 -0.14
N GLY A 199 21.70 -19.67 -1.26
CA GLY A 199 23.01 -19.38 -1.78
C GLY A 199 23.24 -17.89 -1.97
N GLY A 200 23.86 -17.26 -1.00
CA GLY A 200 24.20 -15.83 -1.00
C GLY A 200 25.13 -15.46 0.14
N SER A 201 26.21 -16.25 0.37
CA SER A 201 27.35 -15.80 1.19
C SER A 201 28.07 -14.63 0.50
N GLY A 202 27.45 -13.44 0.52
CA GLY A 202 28.07 -12.18 0.17
C GLY A 202 28.68 -11.54 1.42
N LYS A 203 29.96 -11.72 1.63
CA LYS A 203 30.75 -10.82 2.51
C LYS A 203 30.71 -9.42 1.90
N GLY A 204 29.79 -8.58 2.33
CA GLY A 204 29.81 -7.18 1.94
C GLY A 204 28.43 -6.51 1.93
N GLY A 205 28.06 -5.88 3.01
CA GLY A 205 27.14 -4.76 3.02
C GLY A 205 25.66 -5.09 3.25
N ASP A 206 25.20 -4.67 4.24
CA ASP A 206 23.95 -4.56 4.97
C ASP A 206 23.74 -5.73 5.96
N ARG A 207 24.73 -5.87 6.86
CA ARG A 207 24.42 -6.45 8.17
C ARG A 207 23.22 -5.66 8.66
N HIS A 208 22.09 -6.32 8.88
CA HIS A 208 20.90 -5.73 9.47
C HIS A 208 21.30 -4.91 10.69
N LYS A 209 21.48 -3.61 10.49
CA LYS A 209 21.63 -2.72 11.64
C LYS A 209 20.36 -2.87 12.45
N PRO A 210 20.46 -3.16 13.74
CA PRO A 210 19.28 -3.23 14.58
C PRO A 210 18.50 -1.92 14.44
N PRO A 211 17.16 -1.97 14.50
CA PRO A 211 16.35 -0.76 14.45
C PRO A 211 16.76 0.16 15.60
N LYS A 212 16.78 1.47 15.39
CA LYS A 212 17.12 2.42 16.46
C LYS A 212 16.28 2.23 17.71
N GLU A 213 14.98 2.05 17.50
CA GLU A 213 13.99 1.90 18.57
C GLU A 213 13.02 0.78 18.20
N VAL A 214 12.60 0.01 19.18
CA VAL A 214 11.55 -1.02 19.08
C VAL A 214 10.42 -0.67 20.03
N SER A 215 9.19 -0.71 19.54
CA SER A 215 8.00 -0.52 20.37
C SER A 215 7.66 -1.81 21.11
N LEU A 216 7.49 -1.74 22.44
CA LEU A 216 7.06 -2.89 23.25
C LEU A 216 5.55 -3.16 23.12
N THR A 217 4.78 -2.23 22.56
CA THR A 217 3.33 -2.36 22.36
C THR A 217 2.94 -2.78 20.95
N ASP A 218 3.83 -2.54 19.97
CA ASP A 218 3.68 -2.95 18.57
C ASP A 218 5.06 -3.12 17.92
N PRO A 219 5.71 -4.29 18.12
CA PRO A 219 7.10 -4.49 17.71
C PRO A 219 7.32 -4.52 16.19
N GLN A 220 6.26 -4.76 15.41
CA GLN A 220 6.34 -4.77 13.95
C GLN A 220 6.34 -3.36 13.35
N ALA A 221 5.93 -2.34 14.10
CA ALA A 221 5.99 -0.95 13.67
C ALA A 221 7.45 -0.49 13.51
N THR A 222 7.76 0.15 12.40
CA THR A 222 9.13 0.60 12.09
C THR A 222 9.36 2.02 12.62
N TRP A 223 10.49 2.23 13.30
CA TRP A 223 10.93 3.58 13.71
C TRP A 223 11.44 4.36 12.50
N VAL A 224 10.80 5.45 12.18
CA VAL A 224 11.07 6.28 11.00
C VAL A 224 11.48 7.68 11.44
N ALA A 225 12.59 8.17 10.89
CA ALA A 225 13.04 9.56 11.00
C ALA A 225 12.96 10.24 9.64
N ARG A 226 12.35 11.42 9.58
CA ARG A 226 12.30 12.27 8.39
C ARG A 226 12.83 13.66 8.71
N PRO A 227 13.54 14.33 7.79
CA PRO A 227 13.96 15.71 8.00
C PRO A 227 12.77 16.62 8.34
N GLY A 228 12.91 17.44 9.37
CA GLY A 228 11.88 18.39 9.81
C GLY A 228 10.70 17.80 10.59
N LEU A 229 10.72 16.50 10.92
CA LEU A 229 9.71 15.85 11.74
C LEU A 229 10.34 15.06 12.88
N ASP A 230 9.69 15.08 14.04
CA ASP A 230 10.07 14.18 15.13
C ASP A 230 9.93 12.72 14.68
N PRO A 231 10.89 11.86 15.02
CA PRO A 231 10.81 10.45 14.69
C PRO A 231 9.57 9.77 15.31
N PHE A 232 9.01 8.80 14.60
CA PHE A 232 7.80 8.09 15.01
C PHE A 232 7.77 6.66 14.50
N PHE A 233 6.97 5.81 15.13
CA PHE A 233 6.69 4.48 14.63
C PHE A 233 5.63 4.52 13.51
N ALA A 234 5.85 3.76 12.46
CA ALA A 234 4.99 3.77 11.28
C ALA A 234 4.92 2.41 10.57
N TYR A 235 3.89 2.31 9.74
CA TYR A 235 3.73 1.32 8.69
C TYR A 235 3.50 2.02 7.35
N ASP A 236 3.67 1.29 6.25
CA ASP A 236 3.32 1.74 4.92
C ASP A 236 1.96 1.20 4.49
N ALA A 237 1.14 2.07 3.93
CA ALA A 237 -0.03 1.69 3.16
C ALA A 237 0.35 1.73 1.68
N ASN A 238 0.43 0.56 1.04
CA ASN A 238 0.77 0.42 -0.38
C ASN A 238 -0.52 0.32 -1.20
N TYR A 239 -0.63 1.09 -2.27
CA TYR A 239 -1.75 1.10 -3.20
C TYR A 239 -1.27 0.84 -4.61
N LEU A 240 -1.90 -0.14 -5.27
CA LEU A 240 -1.85 -0.33 -6.72
C LEU A 240 -3.16 0.19 -7.30
N ILE A 241 -3.10 1.18 -8.17
CA ILE A 241 -4.29 1.78 -8.77
C ILE A 241 -4.32 1.61 -10.27
N ASP A 242 -5.51 1.43 -10.83
CA ASP A 242 -5.75 1.60 -12.26
C ASP A 242 -5.87 3.09 -12.61
N ASN A 243 -5.17 3.51 -13.66
CA ASN A 243 -5.05 4.93 -14.01
C ASN A 243 -6.28 5.49 -14.75
N LYS A 244 -7.22 4.67 -15.24
CA LYS A 244 -8.42 5.15 -15.94
C LYS A 244 -9.28 6.02 -15.01
N ALA A 245 -9.85 5.44 -13.99
CA ALA A 245 -10.69 6.16 -13.03
C ALA A 245 -10.04 6.31 -11.64
N GLY A 246 -8.79 5.87 -11.44
CA GLY A 246 -8.11 5.91 -10.16
C GLY A 246 -8.74 4.96 -9.14
N ILE A 247 -9.17 3.77 -9.59
CA ILE A 247 -9.66 2.70 -8.72
C ILE A 247 -8.46 2.00 -8.07
N ILE A 248 -8.54 1.75 -6.77
CA ILE A 248 -7.55 0.97 -6.05
C ILE A 248 -7.83 -0.49 -6.36
N ILE A 249 -6.94 -1.14 -7.12
CA ILE A 249 -7.11 -2.53 -7.55
C ILE A 249 -6.46 -3.52 -6.62
N ASP A 250 -5.45 -3.08 -5.84
CA ASP A 250 -4.93 -3.80 -4.69
C ASP A 250 -4.43 -2.84 -3.61
N ALA A 251 -4.45 -3.30 -2.35
CA ALA A 251 -4.01 -2.53 -1.20
C ALA A 251 -3.43 -3.45 -0.12
N VAL A 252 -2.27 -3.08 0.43
CA VAL A 252 -1.59 -3.87 1.46
C VAL A 252 -0.89 -2.97 2.48
N GLY A 253 -1.09 -3.26 3.78
CA GLY A 253 -0.27 -2.69 4.85
C GLY A 253 1.03 -3.48 5.02
N THR A 254 2.16 -2.80 5.12
CA THR A 254 3.48 -3.41 5.34
C THR A 254 4.29 -2.67 6.40
N ARG A 255 5.36 -3.30 6.88
CA ARG A 255 6.39 -2.58 7.65
C ARG A 255 7.00 -1.50 6.75
N ALA A 256 7.29 -0.33 7.33
CA ALA A 256 7.87 0.78 6.59
C ALA A 256 9.35 0.50 6.26
N ASN A 257 9.57 -0.18 5.13
CA ASN A 257 10.91 -0.57 4.64
C ASN A 257 10.88 -0.65 3.10
N ARG A 258 11.84 0.00 2.46
CA ARG A 258 11.97 0.03 0.98
C ARG A 258 12.06 -1.36 0.33
N THR A 259 12.79 -2.29 0.94
CA THR A 259 12.94 -3.65 0.39
C THR A 259 11.59 -4.36 0.39
N VAL A 260 10.81 -4.20 1.46
CA VAL A 260 9.46 -4.75 1.58
C VAL A 260 8.51 -4.09 0.57
N GLU A 261 8.62 -2.78 0.36
CA GLU A 261 7.82 -2.02 -0.59
C GLU A 261 8.01 -2.52 -2.04
N ILE A 262 9.27 -2.80 -2.44
CA ILE A 262 9.57 -3.39 -3.75
C ILE A 262 9.03 -4.84 -3.86
N ALA A 263 9.22 -5.65 -2.82
CA ALA A 263 8.77 -7.04 -2.82
C ALA A 263 7.24 -7.14 -2.90
N ILE A 264 6.53 -6.32 -2.11
CA ILE A 264 5.06 -6.33 -2.08
C ILE A 264 4.47 -5.87 -3.42
N THR A 265 5.15 -4.99 -4.16
CA THR A 265 4.72 -4.57 -5.49
C THR A 265 4.55 -5.77 -6.43
N LYS A 266 5.53 -6.68 -6.43
CA LYS A 266 5.44 -7.92 -7.23
C LYS A 266 4.24 -8.75 -6.83
N THR A 267 4.08 -8.97 -5.52
CA THR A 267 2.95 -9.74 -4.97
C THR A 267 1.60 -9.11 -5.32
N MET A 268 1.49 -7.78 -5.30
CA MET A 268 0.25 -7.07 -5.65
C MET A 268 -0.09 -7.22 -7.13
N VAL A 269 0.89 -7.06 -8.03
CA VAL A 269 0.69 -7.26 -9.48
C VAL A 269 0.29 -8.71 -9.77
N ASP A 270 1.00 -9.68 -9.18
CA ASP A 270 0.70 -11.12 -9.34
C ASP A 270 -0.70 -11.49 -8.81
N ARG A 271 -1.12 -10.86 -7.73
CA ARG A 271 -2.46 -11.08 -7.16
C ARG A 271 -3.55 -10.54 -8.06
N VAL A 272 -3.37 -9.33 -8.59
CA VAL A 272 -4.32 -8.70 -9.51
C VAL A 272 -4.44 -9.52 -10.79
N GLU A 273 -3.32 -9.99 -11.34
CA GLU A 273 -3.33 -10.88 -12.50
C GLU A 273 -4.09 -12.18 -12.23
N ARG A 274 -3.77 -12.88 -11.13
CA ARG A 274 -4.43 -14.14 -10.78
C ARG A 274 -5.92 -13.98 -10.43
N ARG A 275 -6.30 -12.84 -9.82
CA ARG A 275 -7.66 -12.66 -9.31
C ARG A 275 -8.61 -12.07 -10.34
N PHE A 276 -8.12 -11.19 -11.20
CA PHE A 276 -8.94 -10.42 -12.12
C PHE A 276 -8.55 -10.58 -13.59
N ASP A 277 -7.54 -11.39 -13.87
CA ASP A 277 -6.96 -11.55 -15.22
C ASP A 277 -6.53 -10.20 -15.83
N LEU A 278 -6.02 -9.29 -14.97
CA LEU A 278 -5.56 -7.96 -15.38
C LEU A 278 -4.03 -7.89 -15.30
N ARG A 279 -3.41 -7.72 -16.47
CA ARG A 279 -1.98 -7.47 -16.60
C ARG A 279 -1.77 -6.09 -17.22
N PRO A 280 -1.13 -5.13 -16.53
CA PRO A 280 -0.89 -3.82 -17.10
C PRO A 280 0.13 -3.88 -18.24
N GLN A 281 -0.03 -3.05 -19.26
CA GLN A 281 0.98 -2.81 -20.27
C GLN A 281 2.12 -1.94 -19.72
N ARG A 282 1.80 -1.05 -18.78
CA ARG A 282 2.76 -0.16 -18.13
C ARG A 282 2.48 0.02 -16.65
N LEU A 283 3.56 0.11 -15.86
CA LEU A 283 3.50 0.40 -14.43
C LEU A 283 4.26 1.70 -14.13
N ALA A 284 3.58 2.69 -13.53
CA ALA A 284 4.17 3.93 -13.09
C ALA A 284 4.47 3.88 -11.58
N GLY A 285 5.62 4.41 -11.18
CA GLY A 285 6.04 4.52 -9.79
C GLY A 285 6.98 5.70 -9.59
N ASP A 286 7.38 5.98 -8.36
CA ASP A 286 8.43 6.95 -8.07
C ASP A 286 9.84 6.31 -8.17
N THR A 287 10.87 7.09 -7.88
CA THR A 287 12.27 6.64 -7.96
C THR A 287 12.59 5.49 -7.00
N VAL A 288 11.82 5.29 -5.92
CA VAL A 288 12.01 4.16 -4.98
C VAL A 288 11.83 2.83 -5.71
N TYR A 289 10.88 2.76 -6.64
CA TYR A 289 10.61 1.57 -7.46
C TYR A 289 11.60 1.38 -8.62
N GLY A 290 12.53 2.31 -8.84
CA GLY A 290 13.55 2.27 -9.88
C GLY A 290 14.71 1.29 -9.61
N ALA A 291 14.57 0.38 -8.67
CA ALA A 291 15.56 -0.67 -8.39
C ALA A 291 15.63 -1.68 -9.55
N VAL A 292 16.85 -2.01 -10.00
CA VAL A 292 17.09 -2.85 -11.17
C VAL A 292 16.34 -4.20 -11.11
N ARG A 293 16.26 -4.80 -9.93
CA ARG A 293 15.56 -6.10 -9.73
C ARG A 293 14.06 -6.01 -10.00
N LEU A 294 13.42 -4.87 -9.70
CA LEU A 294 12.02 -4.66 -10.03
C LEU A 294 11.85 -4.31 -11.51
N LEU A 295 12.71 -3.44 -12.04
CA LEU A 295 12.68 -3.08 -13.47
C LEU A 295 12.84 -4.32 -14.36
N LYS A 296 13.82 -5.19 -14.04
CA LYS A 296 14.00 -6.46 -14.76
C LYS A 296 12.75 -7.34 -14.67
N TRP A 297 12.21 -7.52 -13.49
CA TRP A 297 11.01 -8.34 -13.28
C TRP A 297 9.80 -7.83 -14.08
N LEU A 298 9.63 -6.51 -14.21
CA LEU A 298 8.59 -5.90 -15.04
C LEU A 298 8.84 -6.17 -16.53
N VAL A 299 10.07 -5.94 -16.99
CA VAL A 299 10.45 -6.16 -18.41
C VAL A 299 10.31 -7.61 -18.81
N ASP A 300 10.73 -8.55 -17.96
CA ASP A 300 10.61 -9.99 -18.20
C ASP A 300 9.14 -10.45 -18.34
N ARG A 301 8.21 -9.67 -17.78
CA ARG A 301 6.76 -9.89 -17.88
C ARG A 301 6.07 -9.07 -18.97
N ASN A 302 6.82 -8.39 -19.83
CA ASN A 302 6.30 -7.48 -20.85
C ASN A 302 5.48 -6.31 -20.25
N ILE A 303 5.80 -5.87 -19.03
CA ILE A 303 5.24 -4.67 -18.40
C ILE A 303 6.24 -3.54 -18.55
N THR A 304 5.89 -2.49 -19.28
CA THR A 304 6.76 -1.33 -19.48
C THR A 304 6.90 -0.52 -18.20
N PRO A 305 8.11 -0.40 -17.62
CA PRO A 305 8.29 0.36 -16.39
C PRO A 305 8.39 1.88 -16.69
N HIS A 306 7.36 2.62 -16.31
CA HIS A 306 7.37 4.08 -16.31
C HIS A 306 7.80 4.60 -14.93
N VAL A 307 9.00 4.22 -14.52
CA VAL A 307 9.60 4.49 -13.23
C VAL A 307 10.95 5.14 -13.44
N PRO A 308 11.27 6.28 -12.80
CA PRO A 308 12.59 6.86 -12.88
C PRO A 308 13.65 5.89 -12.34
N VAL A 309 14.72 5.67 -13.10
CA VAL A 309 15.78 4.75 -12.67
C VAL A 309 16.43 5.28 -11.39
N TRP A 310 16.52 4.42 -10.39
CA TRP A 310 17.28 4.77 -9.19
C TRP A 310 18.77 4.64 -9.47
N ASP A 311 19.40 5.75 -9.77
CA ASP A 311 20.81 5.84 -10.05
C ASP A 311 21.53 6.68 -8.98
N LYS A 312 22.53 6.08 -8.33
CA LYS A 312 23.43 6.76 -7.41
C LYS A 312 24.73 7.20 -8.10
N SER A 313 24.80 7.10 -9.41
CA SER A 313 26.03 7.39 -10.15
C SER A 313 26.31 8.89 -10.28
N ALA A 314 25.30 9.73 -10.12
CA ALA A 314 25.49 11.18 -10.12
C ALA A 314 26.36 11.60 -8.92
N ARG A 315 27.42 12.36 -9.18
CA ARG A 315 28.33 12.94 -8.17
C ARG A 315 28.14 14.45 -8.12
N SER A 316 28.10 14.97 -6.90
CA SER A 316 27.99 16.42 -6.65
C SER A 316 29.34 17.05 -6.25
N ASP A 317 30.41 16.25 -6.23
CA ASP A 317 31.76 16.65 -5.81
C ASP A 317 32.63 17.19 -6.96
N GLY A 318 32.05 17.40 -8.15
CA GLY A 318 32.76 17.84 -9.35
C GLY A 318 33.62 16.75 -10.00
N THR A 319 33.59 15.52 -9.51
CA THR A 319 34.31 14.39 -10.13
C THR A 319 33.44 13.64 -11.12
N PHE A 320 34.06 13.01 -12.12
CA PHE A 320 33.35 12.21 -13.12
C PHE A 320 32.48 11.15 -12.50
N SER A 321 31.22 11.16 -12.86
CA SER A 321 30.21 10.14 -12.53
C SER A 321 30.36 8.93 -13.46
N ARG A 322 29.56 7.90 -13.27
CA ARG A 322 29.52 6.79 -14.23
C ARG A 322 28.94 7.23 -15.59
N ALA A 323 28.06 8.20 -15.61
CA ALA A 323 27.42 8.70 -16.83
C ALA A 323 28.42 9.38 -17.79
N ASP A 324 29.57 9.83 -17.27
CA ASP A 324 30.64 10.45 -18.09
C ASP A 324 31.48 9.38 -18.82
N PHE A 325 31.27 8.09 -18.56
CA PHE A 325 31.96 6.97 -19.19
C PHE A 325 31.03 6.33 -20.22
N VAL A 326 31.47 6.23 -21.46
CA VAL A 326 30.69 5.61 -22.55
C VAL A 326 30.86 4.10 -22.48
N PHE A 327 29.75 3.35 -22.44
CA PHE A 327 29.79 1.91 -22.50
C PHE A 327 29.69 1.44 -23.94
N ASP A 328 30.70 0.71 -24.41
CA ASP A 328 30.71 0.00 -25.68
C ASP A 328 30.19 -1.43 -25.45
N GLN A 329 28.99 -1.69 -25.93
CA GLN A 329 28.31 -2.96 -25.71
C GLN A 329 28.93 -4.10 -26.54
N GLU A 330 29.43 -3.82 -27.75
CA GLU A 330 30.01 -4.85 -28.62
C GLU A 330 31.33 -5.35 -28.06
N ARG A 331 32.16 -4.43 -27.56
CA ARG A 331 33.48 -4.73 -26.99
C ARG A 331 33.41 -5.05 -25.51
N ASN A 332 32.26 -4.81 -24.85
CA ASN A 332 32.08 -4.96 -23.40
C ASN A 332 33.11 -4.20 -22.57
N ILE A 333 33.34 -2.92 -22.90
CA ILE A 333 34.29 -2.02 -22.26
C ILE A 333 33.63 -0.67 -21.94
N TYR A 334 34.22 0.07 -21.01
CA TYR A 334 33.94 1.50 -20.87
C TYR A 334 35.06 2.33 -21.44
N VAL A 335 34.75 3.43 -22.12
CA VAL A 335 35.68 4.45 -22.56
C VAL A 335 35.56 5.66 -21.59
N CYS A 336 36.67 6.08 -20.99
CA CYS A 336 36.66 7.22 -20.08
C CYS A 336 36.71 8.58 -20.83
N PRO A 337 36.39 9.69 -20.18
CA PRO A 337 36.50 11.06 -20.81
C PRO A 337 37.90 11.38 -21.34
N GLY A 338 38.95 10.73 -20.83
CA GLY A 338 40.32 10.84 -21.33
C GLY A 338 40.69 9.87 -22.45
N GLY A 339 39.73 9.11 -23.00
CA GLY A 339 39.91 8.17 -24.11
C GLY A 339 40.49 6.79 -23.72
N ALA A 340 40.80 6.55 -22.47
CA ALA A 340 41.31 5.24 -22.04
C ALA A 340 40.18 4.21 -21.85
N GLU A 341 40.49 2.95 -22.18
CA GLU A 341 39.56 1.83 -22.04
C GLU A 341 39.58 1.23 -20.64
N LEU A 342 38.41 0.93 -20.10
CA LEU A 342 38.23 0.18 -18.87
C LEU A 342 37.71 -1.21 -19.23
N THR A 343 38.45 -2.23 -18.85
CA THR A 343 38.12 -3.64 -19.12
C THR A 343 37.64 -4.36 -17.87
N SER A 344 36.89 -5.42 -18.05
CA SER A 344 36.43 -6.30 -16.97
C SER A 344 37.04 -7.69 -17.13
N THR A 345 37.33 -8.34 -16.00
CA THR A 345 37.70 -9.77 -15.96
C THR A 345 36.49 -10.69 -16.10
N GLY A 346 35.29 -10.14 -16.18
CA GLY A 346 34.05 -10.92 -16.21
C GLY A 346 33.58 -11.46 -14.86
N ASN A 347 34.37 -11.30 -13.79
CA ASN A 347 33.98 -11.74 -12.46
C ASN A 347 32.79 -10.94 -11.93
N ILE A 348 31.77 -11.65 -11.48
CA ILE A 348 30.58 -11.07 -10.87
C ILE A 348 30.76 -11.04 -9.35
N ASP A 349 30.77 -9.84 -8.77
CA ASP A 349 30.81 -9.65 -7.34
C ASP A 349 29.38 -9.50 -6.78
N GLN A 350 29.14 -10.02 -5.58
CA GLN A 350 27.83 -9.99 -4.91
C GLN A 350 26.67 -10.52 -5.79
N GLY A 351 26.99 -11.41 -6.76
CA GLY A 351 26.02 -12.01 -7.66
C GLY A 351 25.40 -11.07 -8.71
N HIS A 352 25.78 -9.78 -8.77
CA HIS A 352 25.17 -8.83 -9.71
C HIS A 352 26.07 -7.66 -10.15
N ILE A 353 27.28 -7.51 -9.65
CA ILE A 353 28.17 -6.39 -9.95
C ILE A 353 29.36 -6.83 -10.77
N VAL A 354 29.60 -6.21 -11.90
CA VAL A 354 30.81 -6.33 -12.70
C VAL A 354 31.64 -5.09 -12.54
N TYR A 355 32.95 -5.26 -12.38
CA TYR A 355 33.92 -4.17 -12.26
C TYR A 355 34.71 -3.99 -13.55
N TYR A 356 34.70 -2.75 -14.04
CA TYR A 356 35.53 -2.30 -15.15
C TYR A 356 36.66 -1.44 -14.59
N ARG A 357 37.89 -1.70 -15.01
CA ARG A 357 39.10 -1.04 -14.48
C ARG A 357 39.94 -0.50 -15.63
N ALA A 358 40.38 0.75 -15.49
CA ALA A 358 41.38 1.31 -16.38
C ALA A 358 42.77 0.74 -16.09
N ASN A 359 43.69 0.82 -17.06
CA ASN A 359 45.08 0.51 -16.82
C ASN A 359 45.72 1.58 -15.90
N LYS A 360 46.56 1.15 -14.95
CA LYS A 360 47.26 2.06 -14.03
C LYS A 360 48.17 3.03 -14.77
N LYS A 361 48.82 2.60 -15.86
CA LYS A 361 49.69 3.45 -16.65
C LYS A 361 48.89 4.61 -17.30
N ASP A 362 47.74 4.34 -17.89
CA ASP A 362 46.90 5.34 -18.54
C ASP A 362 46.38 6.37 -17.53
N CYS A 363 45.95 5.92 -16.36
CA CYS A 363 45.50 6.82 -15.31
C CYS A 363 46.64 7.68 -14.70
N SER A 364 47.87 7.16 -14.69
CA SER A 364 49.01 7.87 -14.09
C SER A 364 49.47 9.04 -15.00
N ALA A 365 49.31 8.90 -16.29
CA ALA A 365 49.63 9.93 -17.29
C ALA A 365 48.47 10.90 -17.63
N CYS A 366 47.27 10.64 -17.07
CA CYS A 366 46.06 11.36 -17.43
C CYS A 366 45.94 12.73 -16.75
N LEU A 367 45.81 13.78 -17.53
CA LEU A 367 45.61 15.17 -17.05
C LEU A 367 44.27 15.35 -16.31
N LEU A 368 43.26 14.53 -16.64
CA LEU A 368 41.94 14.57 -16.01
C LEU A 368 41.83 13.76 -14.70
N LYS A 369 42.96 13.14 -14.28
CA LYS A 369 42.96 12.29 -13.07
C LYS A 369 42.46 13.00 -11.81
N PRO A 370 42.79 14.29 -11.53
CA PRO A 370 42.29 15.00 -10.35
C PRO A 370 40.73 15.10 -10.31
N GLN A 371 40.10 15.21 -11.48
CA GLN A 371 38.64 15.27 -11.65
C GLN A 371 37.99 13.85 -11.74
N CYS A 372 38.82 12.80 -11.80
CA CYS A 372 38.34 11.44 -12.03
C CYS A 372 38.40 10.55 -10.79
N THR A 373 39.61 10.40 -10.19
CA THR A 373 39.81 9.50 -9.07
C THR A 373 41.08 9.81 -8.28
N THR A 374 40.99 9.67 -6.96
CA THR A 374 42.14 9.73 -6.06
C THR A 374 42.88 8.39 -6.00
N ALA A 375 42.29 7.30 -6.48
CA ALA A 375 42.89 5.97 -6.50
C ALA A 375 43.98 5.84 -7.60
N ALA A 376 44.78 4.79 -7.56
CA ALA A 376 45.81 4.52 -8.56
C ALA A 376 45.25 4.37 -9.96
N MET A 377 44.04 3.84 -10.10
CA MET A 377 43.28 3.67 -11.36
C MET A 377 41.79 3.85 -11.15
N ARG A 378 41.08 4.27 -12.16
CA ARG A 378 39.63 4.38 -12.14
C ARG A 378 39.00 3.00 -12.19
N LYS A 379 37.96 2.80 -11.35
CA LYS A 379 37.09 1.66 -11.33
C LYS A 379 35.66 2.10 -11.51
N VAL A 380 34.94 1.48 -12.45
CA VAL A 380 33.51 1.70 -12.71
C VAL A 380 32.78 0.40 -12.43
N THR A 381 31.64 0.49 -11.77
CA THR A 381 30.76 -0.66 -11.47
C THR A 381 29.59 -0.68 -12.43
N ARG A 382 29.24 -1.85 -12.94
CA ARG A 382 28.06 -2.08 -13.75
C ARG A 382 27.25 -3.26 -13.18
N ASP A 383 25.95 -3.10 -13.07
CA ASP A 383 25.04 -4.21 -12.74
C ASP A 383 24.91 -5.12 -13.96
N ILE A 384 24.78 -6.43 -13.74
CA ILE A 384 24.58 -7.40 -14.84
C ILE A 384 23.31 -7.12 -15.66
N ASN A 385 22.33 -6.42 -15.08
CA ASN A 385 21.07 -6.02 -15.72
C ASN A 385 21.05 -4.51 -16.03
N GLU A 386 22.20 -3.87 -16.22
CA GLU A 386 22.25 -2.44 -16.51
C GLU A 386 21.62 -2.08 -17.86
N ASP A 387 21.60 -3.04 -18.79
CA ASP A 387 20.86 -2.93 -20.06
C ASP A 387 19.36 -2.64 -19.87
N VAL A 388 18.77 -3.20 -18.81
CA VAL A 388 17.39 -2.90 -18.42
C VAL A 388 17.25 -1.44 -17.98
N ARG A 389 18.21 -0.94 -17.16
CA ARG A 389 18.22 0.48 -16.77
C ARG A 389 18.37 1.39 -17.98
N ASP A 390 19.25 1.06 -18.91
CA ASP A 390 19.50 1.85 -20.12
C ASP A 390 18.23 1.93 -20.97
N ARG A 391 17.51 0.81 -21.15
CA ARG A 391 16.20 0.81 -21.82
C ARG A 391 15.17 1.70 -21.09
N VAL A 392 15.09 1.61 -19.77
CA VAL A 392 14.16 2.42 -18.99
C VAL A 392 14.51 3.92 -19.01
N ARG A 393 15.81 4.26 -19.03
CA ARG A 393 16.25 5.67 -19.23
C ARG A 393 15.79 6.21 -20.56
N ALA A 394 15.91 5.42 -21.64
CA ALA A 394 15.45 5.82 -22.96
C ALA A 394 13.92 6.04 -23.03
N LEU A 395 13.14 5.42 -22.16
CA LEU A 395 11.69 5.67 -22.07
C LEU A 395 11.35 7.02 -21.44
N ALA A 396 12.23 7.61 -20.62
CA ALA A 396 11.92 8.79 -19.81
C ALA A 396 11.49 10.02 -20.64
N ASP A 397 12.00 10.14 -21.86
CA ASP A 397 11.71 11.24 -22.78
C ASP A 397 10.50 10.99 -23.68
N THR A 398 9.90 9.80 -23.61
CA THR A 398 8.73 9.44 -24.42
C THR A 398 7.45 10.13 -23.88
N GLU A 399 6.52 10.47 -24.78
CA GLU A 399 5.23 11.04 -24.42
C GLU A 399 4.44 10.12 -23.49
N ALA A 400 4.48 8.81 -23.74
CA ALA A 400 3.83 7.80 -22.89
C ALA A 400 4.34 7.81 -21.44
N PHE A 401 5.65 8.00 -21.23
CA PHE A 401 6.22 8.13 -19.89
C PHE A 401 5.77 9.43 -19.22
N GLN A 402 5.77 10.55 -19.94
CA GLN A 402 5.29 11.82 -19.41
C GLN A 402 3.80 11.79 -19.08
N GLN A 403 2.99 11.08 -19.89
CA GLN A 403 1.59 10.83 -19.58
C GLN A 403 1.43 10.03 -18.28
N SER A 404 2.15 8.93 -18.13
CA SER A 404 2.14 8.12 -16.90
C SER A 404 2.56 8.92 -15.67
N ARG A 405 3.54 9.82 -15.82
CA ARG A 405 3.95 10.74 -14.74
C ARG A 405 2.83 11.68 -14.30
N ARG A 406 2.02 12.19 -15.26
CA ARG A 406 0.83 12.99 -14.93
C ARG A 406 -0.26 12.16 -14.27
N GLU A 407 -0.47 10.94 -14.75
CA GLU A 407 -1.48 10.01 -14.22
C GLU A 407 -1.14 9.53 -12.81
N ARG A 408 0.13 9.43 -12.45
CA ARG A 408 0.57 9.08 -11.10
C ARG A 408 0.01 10.01 -10.01
N LYS A 409 -0.30 11.27 -10.34
CA LYS A 409 -1.00 12.18 -9.43
C LYS A 409 -2.32 11.60 -8.88
N LYS A 410 -2.93 10.64 -9.58
CA LYS A 410 -4.16 9.99 -9.12
C LYS A 410 -3.92 9.16 -7.84
N VAL A 411 -2.77 8.50 -7.69
CA VAL A 411 -2.44 7.76 -6.46
C VAL A 411 -2.17 8.72 -5.30
N GLU A 412 -1.47 9.81 -5.55
CA GLU A 412 -1.23 10.86 -4.54
C GLU A 412 -2.57 11.43 -4.01
N MET A 413 -3.54 11.65 -4.91
CA MET A 413 -4.89 12.07 -4.54
C MET A 413 -5.63 11.01 -3.72
N ARG A 414 -5.39 9.70 -3.92
CA ARG A 414 -5.95 8.64 -3.08
C ARG A 414 -5.40 8.73 -1.66
N PHE A 415 -4.10 8.94 -1.48
CA PHE A 415 -3.50 9.12 -0.16
C PHE A 415 -3.94 10.42 0.52
N ALA A 416 -4.09 11.51 -0.23
CA ALA A 416 -4.66 12.75 0.32
C ALA A 416 -6.10 12.54 0.81
N HIS A 417 -6.94 11.86 0.05
CA HIS A 417 -8.31 11.49 0.44
C HIS A 417 -8.33 10.56 1.66
N MET A 418 -7.45 9.54 1.68
CA MET A 418 -7.29 8.63 2.80
C MET A 418 -6.99 9.38 4.12
N LYS A 419 -6.01 10.29 4.09
CA LYS A 419 -5.56 11.01 5.29
C LYS A 419 -6.54 12.12 5.72
N ARG A 420 -7.02 12.93 4.77
CA ARG A 420 -7.80 14.14 5.07
C ARG A 420 -9.30 13.86 5.24
N ILE A 421 -9.86 13.01 4.40
CA ILE A 421 -11.32 12.74 4.38
C ILE A 421 -11.65 11.53 5.23
N LEU A 422 -10.93 10.40 5.05
CA LEU A 422 -11.18 9.18 5.82
C LEU A 422 -10.39 9.13 7.14
N ARG A 423 -9.56 10.14 7.41
CA ARG A 423 -8.81 10.35 8.66
C ARG A 423 -7.90 9.16 9.03
N LEU A 424 -7.34 8.47 8.01
CA LEU A 424 -6.31 7.47 8.21
C LEU A 424 -4.91 8.13 8.19
N ASP A 425 -4.62 9.00 9.13
CA ASP A 425 -3.31 9.59 9.39
C ASP A 425 -2.53 8.80 10.47
N ARG A 426 -3.26 7.99 11.26
CA ARG A 426 -2.75 7.06 12.26
C ARG A 426 -3.59 5.79 12.25
N PHE A 427 -2.94 4.63 12.32
CA PHE A 427 -3.63 3.37 12.58
C PHE A 427 -4.20 3.34 13.99
N ARG A 428 -5.27 2.57 14.19
CA ARG A 428 -5.89 2.32 15.49
C ARG A 428 -5.70 0.89 15.96
N LEU A 429 -5.49 -0.01 15.01
CA LEU A 429 -5.19 -1.38 15.29
C LEU A 429 -3.67 -1.56 15.35
N ARG A 430 -3.24 -2.44 16.25
CA ARG A 430 -1.83 -2.81 16.43
C ARG A 430 -1.55 -4.14 15.75
N GLY A 431 -0.28 -4.36 15.40
CA GLY A 431 0.17 -5.52 14.65
C GLY A 431 -0.09 -5.39 13.15
N LEU A 432 0.69 -6.11 12.36
CA LEU A 432 0.65 -6.02 10.90
C LEU A 432 -0.69 -6.49 10.33
N SER A 433 -1.32 -7.51 10.94
CA SER A 433 -2.66 -7.97 10.55
C SER A 433 -3.72 -6.89 10.72
N GLY A 434 -3.72 -6.18 11.87
CA GLY A 434 -4.61 -5.06 12.10
C GLY A 434 -4.41 -3.90 11.13
N VAL A 435 -3.15 -3.60 10.79
CA VAL A 435 -2.79 -2.60 9.79
C VAL A 435 -3.32 -2.98 8.40
N ARG A 436 -3.19 -4.25 8.01
CA ARG A 436 -3.73 -4.77 6.75
C ARG A 436 -5.24 -4.62 6.66
N ASP A 437 -5.97 -4.94 7.73
CA ASP A 437 -7.41 -4.74 7.81
C ASP A 437 -7.81 -3.28 7.60
N GLU A 438 -7.14 -2.34 8.29
CA GLU A 438 -7.44 -0.92 8.16
C GLU A 438 -7.13 -0.38 6.77
N VAL A 439 -6.05 -0.83 6.13
CA VAL A 439 -5.69 -0.45 4.75
C VAL A 439 -6.73 -0.97 3.76
N LEU A 440 -7.14 -2.23 3.88
CA LEU A 440 -8.17 -2.84 3.01
C LEU A 440 -9.53 -2.16 3.15
N LEU A 441 -10.01 -1.95 4.37
CA LEU A 441 -11.29 -1.28 4.62
C LEU A 441 -11.28 0.17 4.13
N THR A 442 -10.14 0.86 4.28
CA THR A 442 -9.99 2.21 3.74
C THR A 442 -10.02 2.22 2.22
N ALA A 443 -9.32 1.31 1.56
CA ALA A 443 -9.33 1.16 0.11
C ALA A 443 -10.74 0.80 -0.41
N THR A 444 -11.43 -0.12 0.27
CA THR A 444 -12.83 -0.47 0.00
C THR A 444 -13.74 0.76 0.05
N ALA A 445 -13.65 1.53 1.14
CA ALA A 445 -14.44 2.76 1.30
C ALA A 445 -14.14 3.80 0.22
N GLN A 446 -12.87 3.94 -0.19
CA GLN A 446 -12.49 4.83 -1.29
C GLN A 446 -13.08 4.41 -2.62
N ASN A 447 -13.05 3.12 -2.93
CA ASN A 447 -13.62 2.58 -4.16
C ASN A 447 -15.15 2.71 -4.16
N LEU A 448 -15.84 2.37 -3.07
CA LEU A 448 -17.30 2.53 -2.94
C LEU A 448 -17.74 3.99 -3.13
N ARG A 449 -17.04 4.93 -2.48
CA ARG A 449 -17.30 6.38 -2.68
C ARG A 449 -17.03 6.81 -4.13
N ARG A 450 -16.07 6.19 -4.80
CA ARG A 450 -15.74 6.48 -6.19
C ARG A 450 -16.79 5.93 -7.14
N LEU A 451 -17.25 4.69 -6.92
CA LEU A 451 -18.37 4.08 -7.64
C LEU A 451 -19.61 4.96 -7.54
N ALA A 452 -20.04 5.29 -6.32
CA ALA A 452 -21.20 6.13 -6.06
C ALA A 452 -21.08 7.47 -6.81
N ARG A 453 -19.92 8.13 -6.71
CA ARG A 453 -19.70 9.42 -7.37
C ARG A 453 -19.74 9.36 -8.90
N LEU A 454 -19.23 8.27 -9.51
CA LEU A 454 -19.08 8.18 -10.96
C LEU A 454 -20.33 7.63 -11.65
N LEU A 455 -21.06 6.74 -10.98
CA LEU A 455 -22.23 6.08 -11.58
C LEU A 455 -23.56 6.73 -11.19
N CYS A 456 -23.64 7.36 -10.01
CA CYS A 456 -24.88 7.97 -9.53
C CYS A 456 -24.93 9.49 -9.72
N ARG A 457 -23.97 10.11 -10.40
CA ARG A 457 -24.11 11.50 -10.82
C ARG A 457 -25.16 11.57 -11.92
N ALA A 458 -26.28 12.28 -11.65
CA ALA A 458 -27.15 12.74 -12.71
C ALA A 458 -26.33 13.51 -13.77
N PRO A 459 -26.58 13.34 -15.07
CA PRO A 459 -25.95 14.22 -16.05
C PRO A 459 -26.28 15.68 -15.65
N PRO A 460 -25.36 16.63 -15.87
CA PRO A 460 -25.66 18.04 -15.63
C PRO A 460 -26.94 18.36 -16.35
N PRO A 461 -27.86 19.15 -15.77
CA PRO A 461 -29.05 19.59 -16.48
C PRO A 461 -28.57 20.20 -17.81
N LEU A 462 -29.06 19.68 -18.90
CA LEU A 462 -28.84 20.30 -20.21
C LEU A 462 -29.26 21.75 -20.01
N ALA A 463 -28.32 22.68 -20.16
CA ALA A 463 -28.63 24.09 -20.22
C ALA A 463 -29.67 24.21 -21.31
N GLU A 464 -30.96 24.48 -20.95
CA GLU A 464 -31.94 24.91 -21.88
C GLU A 464 -31.32 26.10 -22.63
N ALA A 465 -30.97 25.87 -23.88
CA ALA A 465 -30.61 26.94 -24.75
C ALA A 465 -31.78 27.91 -24.73
N CYS A 466 -31.58 29.04 -24.08
CA CYS A 466 -32.48 30.19 -24.29
C CYS A 466 -32.44 30.52 -25.77
N LEU A 467 -33.39 29.99 -26.52
CA LEU A 467 -33.82 30.54 -27.76
C LEU A 467 -34.85 31.62 -27.39
N ALA A 468 -34.42 32.84 -27.48
CA ALA A 468 -35.26 34.01 -27.73
C ALA A 468 -34.43 35.02 -28.52
#